data_9d584367be1090591c99563ba2f652a0
#
_entry.id   9d584367be1090591c99563ba2f652a0
#
_cell.length_a   1.000
_cell.length_b   1.000
_cell.length_c   1.000
_cell.angle_alpha   90.00
_cell.angle_beta   90.00
_cell.angle_gamma   90.00
#
_symmetry.space_group_name_H-M   'P 1'
#
loop_
_entity.id
_entity.type
_entity.pdbx_description
1 polymer ?
#
loop_
_entity_poly.entity_id
_entity_poly.type
_entity_poly.pdbx_seq_one_letter_code
_entity_poly.pdbx_strand_id
1 'polypeptide(L)'
;MLKVSDFPAKGAQIEDSDLFEISDYNGATYDTKSVTGANVRPFKTLIFNISQVGTGAPTVNYSYVGEVTQTFTFASTSTGLYTLTANSALFTNNKTFVSFSHGGSGGGKSLGAFVTSTTVLTFYTSTYLDVAADTSLDSANLQITIIK
;
A
#
# COMPACT_ATOMS: atom_id res chain seq x y z
N MET A 1 -21.17 -8.54 33.14
CA MET A 1 -20.82 -7.59 32.07
C MET A 1 -19.31 -7.40 32.13
N LEU A 2 -18.58 -7.89 31.15
CA LEU A 2 -17.12 -7.68 31.01
C LEU A 2 -16.87 -6.18 30.80
N LYS A 3 -15.96 -5.61 31.58
CA LYS A 3 -15.56 -4.20 31.39
C LYS A 3 -14.47 -4.15 30.33
N VAL A 4 -14.37 -3.05 29.61
CA VAL A 4 -13.27 -2.83 28.62
C VAL A 4 -11.89 -2.98 29.26
N SER A 5 -11.77 -2.71 30.58
CA SER A 5 -10.56 -2.93 31.37
C SER A 5 -10.16 -4.39 31.56
N ASP A 6 -11.05 -5.34 31.27
CA ASP A 6 -10.79 -6.79 31.43
C ASP A 6 -10.09 -7.39 30.20
N PHE A 7 -9.95 -6.61 29.13
CA PHE A 7 -9.18 -7.02 27.96
C PHE A 7 -7.70 -6.66 28.15
N PRO A 8 -6.79 -7.59 27.91
CA PRO A 8 -5.37 -7.27 27.97
C PRO A 8 -5.03 -6.18 26.95
N ALA A 9 -4.24 -5.21 27.38
CA ALA A 9 -3.76 -4.15 26.49
C ALA A 9 -2.99 -4.80 25.35
N LYS A 10 -3.50 -4.65 24.13
CA LYS A 10 -2.80 -5.12 22.93
C LYS A 10 -1.75 -4.07 22.54
N GLY A 11 -0.48 -4.39 22.78
CA GLY A 11 0.65 -3.54 22.39
C GLY A 11 0.95 -3.58 20.88
N ALA A 12 0.20 -4.39 20.11
CA ALA A 12 0.38 -4.57 18.67
C ALA A 12 -0.68 -3.80 17.86
N GLN A 13 -0.39 -3.59 16.60
CA GLN A 13 -1.35 -3.04 15.65
C GLN A 13 -2.57 -3.96 15.54
N ILE A 14 -3.75 -3.38 15.29
CA ILE A 14 -4.99 -4.13 15.04
C ILE A 14 -4.81 -5.01 13.81
N GLU A 15 -5.03 -6.30 13.98
CA GLU A 15 -4.98 -7.30 12.91
C GLU A 15 -6.41 -7.58 12.36
N ASP A 16 -6.49 -8.14 11.16
CA ASP A 16 -7.77 -8.48 10.52
C ASP A 16 -8.59 -9.50 11.34
N SER A 17 -7.91 -10.36 12.10
CA SER A 17 -8.51 -11.36 12.97
C SER A 17 -8.97 -10.83 14.33
N ASP A 18 -8.59 -9.61 14.70
CA ASP A 18 -8.99 -9.04 15.98
C ASP A 18 -10.50 -8.83 16.02
N LEU A 19 -11.11 -9.28 17.12
CA LEU A 19 -12.55 -9.11 17.35
C LEU A 19 -12.78 -7.92 18.29
N PHE A 20 -13.66 -7.04 17.85
CA PHE A 20 -14.15 -5.91 18.65
C PHE A 20 -15.59 -6.17 19.02
N GLU A 21 -15.90 -6.08 20.30
CA GLU A 21 -17.27 -6.12 20.75
C GLU A 21 -17.88 -4.71 20.66
N ILE A 22 -19.00 -4.63 19.98
CA ILE A 22 -19.82 -3.41 19.92
C ILE A 22 -21.20 -3.70 20.47
N SER A 23 -21.76 -2.75 21.18
CA SER A 23 -23.15 -2.81 21.63
C SER A 23 -24.03 -2.08 20.62
N ASP A 24 -25.01 -2.76 20.08
CA ASP A 24 -26.00 -2.22 19.14
C ASP A 24 -27.36 -2.15 19.84
N TYR A 25 -27.95 -0.94 19.86
CA TYR A 25 -29.27 -0.72 20.48
C TYR A 25 -30.36 -0.94 19.43
N ASN A 26 -31.18 -1.95 19.63
CA ASN A 26 -32.27 -2.31 18.71
C ASN A 26 -33.61 -1.63 19.02
N GLY A 27 -33.63 -0.65 19.90
CA GLY A 27 -34.82 0.06 20.34
C GLY A 27 -35.44 -0.47 21.64
N ALA A 28 -34.98 -1.62 22.12
CA ALA A 28 -35.47 -2.25 23.36
C ALA A 28 -34.33 -2.76 24.25
N THR A 29 -33.33 -3.39 23.66
CA THR A 29 -32.18 -4.01 24.34
C THR A 29 -30.88 -3.66 23.61
N TYR A 30 -29.78 -3.82 24.32
CA TYR A 30 -28.44 -3.77 23.72
C TYR A 30 -28.00 -5.20 23.33
N ASP A 31 -27.71 -5.41 22.07
CA ASP A 31 -27.14 -6.63 21.57
C ASP A 31 -25.63 -6.47 21.40
N THR A 32 -24.85 -7.43 21.89
CA THR A 32 -23.39 -7.44 21.67
C THR A 32 -23.11 -8.09 20.33
N LYS A 33 -22.41 -7.37 19.48
CA LYS A 33 -21.95 -7.86 18.18
C LYS A 33 -20.43 -7.82 18.13
N SER A 34 -19.83 -8.74 17.42
CA SER A 34 -18.38 -8.76 17.18
C SER A 34 -18.08 -8.26 15.77
N VAL A 35 -17.09 -7.39 15.67
CA VAL A 35 -16.58 -6.86 14.40
C VAL A 35 -15.11 -7.23 14.30
N THR A 36 -14.69 -7.76 13.17
CA THR A 36 -13.27 -8.06 12.94
C THR A 36 -12.46 -6.80 12.65
N GLY A 37 -11.16 -6.84 12.93
CA GLY A 37 -10.23 -5.77 12.57
C GLY A 37 -10.27 -5.45 11.09
N ALA A 38 -10.48 -6.45 10.24
CA ALA A 38 -10.66 -6.27 8.80
C ALA A 38 -11.84 -5.35 8.45
N ASN A 39 -12.91 -5.36 9.24
CA ASN A 39 -14.11 -4.55 8.99
C ASN A 39 -13.98 -3.12 9.54
N VAL A 40 -13.12 -2.89 10.54
CA VAL A 40 -12.89 -1.54 11.10
C VAL A 40 -11.83 -0.75 10.34
N ARG A 41 -10.92 -1.42 9.63
CA ARG A 41 -9.91 -0.74 8.82
C ARG A 41 -10.40 -0.56 7.38
N PRO A 42 -10.61 0.68 6.94
CA PRO A 42 -11.18 0.95 5.62
C PRO A 42 -10.17 0.77 4.47
N PHE A 43 -8.88 0.60 4.79
CA PHE A 43 -7.83 0.55 3.77
C PHE A 43 -6.67 -0.36 4.17
N LYS A 44 -5.92 -0.83 3.18
CA LYS A 44 -4.63 -1.49 3.30
C LYS A 44 -3.54 -0.55 2.81
N THR A 45 -2.38 -0.55 3.47
CA THR A 45 -1.24 0.28 3.07
C THR A 45 -0.04 -0.59 2.76
N LEU A 46 0.58 -0.35 1.61
CA LEU A 46 1.86 -0.91 1.21
C LEU A 46 2.86 0.23 1.10
N ILE A 47 4.07 0.01 1.58
CA ILE A 47 5.17 0.98 1.45
C ILE A 47 6.39 0.23 0.92
N PHE A 48 6.99 0.75 -0.13
CA PHE A 48 8.25 0.25 -0.68
C PHE A 48 9.23 1.41 -0.77
N ASN A 49 10.40 1.24 -0.18
CA ASN A 49 11.55 2.08 -0.48
C ASN A 49 12.35 1.39 -1.58
N ILE A 50 12.47 2.05 -2.73
CA ILE A 50 13.04 1.46 -3.94
C ILE A 50 14.17 2.31 -4.49
N SER A 51 15.16 1.64 -5.04
CA SER A 51 16.26 2.26 -5.79
C SER A 51 16.42 1.58 -7.13
N GLN A 52 16.96 2.31 -8.10
CA GLN A 52 17.27 1.78 -9.42
C GLN A 52 18.64 2.24 -9.89
N VAL A 53 19.36 1.35 -10.54
CA VAL A 53 20.63 1.62 -11.17
C VAL A 53 20.54 1.25 -12.66
N GLY A 54 20.88 2.18 -13.53
CA GLY A 54 20.81 2.00 -14.98
C GLY A 54 19.38 1.75 -15.47
N THR A 55 19.22 0.81 -16.41
CA THR A 55 17.94 0.46 -17.05
C THR A 55 17.25 -0.75 -16.41
N GLY A 56 17.77 -1.25 -15.29
CA GLY A 56 17.29 -2.45 -14.62
C GLY A 56 15.95 -2.26 -13.90
N ALA A 57 15.40 -3.35 -13.41
CA ALA A 57 14.25 -3.32 -12.52
C ALA A 57 14.61 -2.59 -11.21
N PRO A 58 13.66 -1.86 -10.60
CA PRO A 58 13.87 -1.31 -9.27
C PRO A 58 14.16 -2.41 -8.24
N THR A 59 15.09 -2.14 -7.34
CA THR A 59 15.39 -3.00 -6.19
C THR A 59 14.70 -2.45 -4.94
N VAL A 60 14.19 -3.36 -4.11
CA VAL A 60 13.53 -3.00 -2.85
C VAL A 60 14.58 -2.92 -1.75
N ASN A 61 14.75 -1.74 -1.17
CA ASN A 61 15.62 -1.51 -0.01
C ASN A 61 14.89 -1.87 1.29
N TYR A 62 13.59 -1.53 1.35
CA TYR A 62 12.72 -1.79 2.47
C TYR A 62 11.27 -1.91 1.99
N SER A 63 10.50 -2.76 2.63
CA SER A 63 9.06 -2.87 2.37
C SER A 63 8.25 -3.05 3.65
N TYR A 64 7.06 -2.45 3.66
CA TYR A 64 5.98 -2.74 4.59
C TYR A 64 4.75 -3.08 3.77
N VAL A 65 4.26 -4.29 3.89
CA VAL A 65 3.12 -4.77 3.09
C VAL A 65 1.82 -4.89 3.91
N GLY A 66 1.86 -4.43 5.16
CA GLY A 66 0.69 -4.45 6.05
C GLY A 66 0.11 -5.86 6.18
N GLU A 67 -1.19 -5.98 5.99
CA GLU A 67 -1.95 -7.24 6.09
C GLU A 67 -2.24 -7.88 4.74
N VAL A 68 -1.42 -7.55 3.75
CA VAL A 68 -1.52 -8.10 2.42
C VAL A 68 -0.71 -9.39 2.37
N THR A 69 -1.34 -10.48 1.93
CA THR A 69 -0.69 -11.80 1.80
C THR A 69 -0.01 -11.98 0.44
N GLN A 70 -0.18 -11.02 -0.47
CA GLN A 70 0.40 -11.04 -1.80
C GLN A 70 1.92 -10.83 -1.75
N THR A 71 2.62 -11.52 -2.62
CA THR A 71 4.03 -11.25 -2.94
C THR A 71 4.13 -10.30 -4.13
N PHE A 72 5.22 -9.55 -4.20
CA PHE A 72 5.40 -8.47 -5.15
C PHE A 72 6.69 -8.60 -5.94
N THR A 73 6.61 -8.27 -7.23
CA THR A 73 7.77 -8.26 -8.13
C THR A 73 7.81 -6.93 -8.88
N PHE A 74 8.99 -6.29 -8.89
CA PHE A 74 9.25 -5.11 -9.70
C PHE A 74 9.90 -5.50 -11.01
N ALA A 75 9.54 -4.82 -12.10
CA ALA A 75 10.16 -4.99 -13.40
C ALA A 75 10.32 -3.64 -14.11
N SER A 76 11.33 -3.52 -14.96
CA SER A 76 11.47 -2.44 -15.93
C SER A 76 10.87 -2.92 -17.27
N THR A 77 10.01 -2.10 -17.87
CA THR A 77 9.38 -2.41 -19.17
C THR A 77 9.94 -1.58 -20.31
N SER A 78 10.37 -0.36 -20.01
CA SER A 78 11.10 0.52 -20.92
C SER A 78 11.71 1.67 -20.10
N THR A 79 12.47 2.55 -20.75
CA THR A 79 13.06 3.73 -20.10
C THR A 79 12.01 4.50 -19.31
N GLY A 80 12.23 4.68 -18.02
CA GLY A 80 11.33 5.40 -17.13
C GLY A 80 9.96 4.76 -16.91
N LEU A 81 9.76 3.50 -17.31
CA LEU A 81 8.49 2.80 -17.15
C LEU A 81 8.68 1.46 -16.43
N TYR A 82 7.97 1.29 -15.33
CA TYR A 82 8.14 0.16 -14.43
C TYR A 82 6.79 -0.44 -14.05
N THR A 83 6.81 -1.69 -13.62
CA THR A 83 5.64 -2.36 -13.07
C THR A 83 5.90 -2.92 -11.69
N LEU A 84 4.88 -2.88 -10.85
CA LEU A 84 4.76 -3.65 -9.62
C LEU A 84 3.67 -4.69 -9.84
N THR A 85 4.04 -5.95 -9.81
CA THR A 85 3.12 -7.08 -10.01
C THR A 85 2.88 -7.80 -8.71
N ALA A 86 1.61 -7.93 -8.30
CA ALA A 86 1.17 -8.80 -7.21
C ALA A 86 0.88 -10.20 -7.75
N ASN A 87 1.17 -11.25 -6.99
CA ASN A 87 0.91 -12.64 -7.40
C ASN A 87 -0.58 -13.02 -7.48
N SER A 88 -1.47 -12.19 -6.97
CA SER A 88 -2.93 -12.35 -7.10
C SER A 88 -3.63 -10.98 -7.10
N ALA A 89 -4.92 -10.97 -7.43
CA ALA A 89 -5.70 -9.74 -7.55
C ALA A 89 -5.66 -8.90 -6.26
N LEU A 90 -5.29 -7.64 -6.39
CA LEU A 90 -5.14 -6.68 -5.30
C LEU A 90 -5.56 -5.26 -5.69
N PHE A 91 -5.19 -4.81 -6.89
CA PHE A 91 -5.39 -3.43 -7.33
C PHE A 91 -6.75 -3.24 -8.00
N THR A 92 -7.38 -2.12 -7.75
CA THR A 92 -8.65 -1.75 -8.40
C THR A 92 -8.58 -0.26 -8.73
N ASN A 93 -8.92 0.11 -9.97
CA ASN A 93 -9.15 1.51 -10.32
C ASN A 93 -10.14 2.12 -9.32
N ASN A 94 -10.05 3.36 -9.02
CA ASN A 94 -10.90 4.10 -8.08
C ASN A 94 -10.75 3.71 -6.59
N LYS A 95 -10.04 2.62 -6.28
CA LYS A 95 -9.78 2.17 -4.90
C LYS A 95 -8.30 2.08 -4.56
N THR A 96 -7.41 2.24 -5.54
CA THR A 96 -5.95 2.19 -5.37
C THR A 96 -5.37 3.59 -5.56
N PHE A 97 -4.78 4.13 -4.52
CA PHE A 97 -4.12 5.43 -4.50
C PHE A 97 -2.62 5.23 -4.34
N VAL A 98 -1.85 5.96 -5.13
CA VAL A 98 -0.39 5.87 -5.13
C VAL A 98 0.20 7.24 -4.86
N SER A 99 1.12 7.29 -3.92
CA SER A 99 1.93 8.47 -3.67
C SER A 99 3.41 8.12 -3.70
N PHE A 100 4.21 9.08 -4.15
CA PHE A 100 5.66 8.96 -4.19
C PHE A 100 6.32 10.07 -3.38
N SER A 101 7.45 9.75 -2.75
CA SER A 101 8.40 10.75 -2.29
C SER A 101 9.80 10.38 -2.77
N HIS A 102 10.54 11.39 -3.23
CA HIS A 102 11.95 11.23 -3.57
C HIS A 102 12.79 11.07 -2.30
N GLY A 103 13.71 10.14 -2.30
CA GLY A 103 14.65 9.93 -1.20
C GLY A 103 16.03 10.54 -1.43
N GLY A 104 16.43 10.78 -2.65
CA GLY A 104 17.78 11.24 -3.02
C GLY A 104 17.85 12.67 -3.56
N SER A 105 19.06 13.09 -3.96
CA SER A 105 19.37 14.43 -4.46
C SER A 105 18.85 14.73 -5.89
N GLY A 106 17.91 13.95 -6.38
CA GLY A 106 17.36 14.05 -7.73
C GLY A 106 16.25 15.09 -7.89
N GLY A 107 16.55 16.36 -7.72
CA GLY A 107 15.60 17.43 -7.99
C GLY A 107 15.07 17.41 -9.44
N GLY A 108 13.82 17.82 -9.64
CA GLY A 108 13.23 18.06 -10.97
C GLY A 108 12.76 16.79 -11.71
N LYS A 109 12.25 15.80 -10.99
CA LYS A 109 11.72 14.57 -11.58
C LYS A 109 10.23 14.43 -11.29
N SER A 110 9.46 13.96 -12.27
CA SER A 110 8.07 13.61 -12.10
C SER A 110 7.93 12.10 -11.90
N LEU A 111 7.06 11.73 -10.98
CA LEU A 111 6.67 10.36 -10.70
C LEU A 111 5.14 10.25 -10.79
N GLY A 112 4.67 9.23 -11.47
CA GLY A 112 3.24 8.95 -11.53
C GLY A 112 2.97 7.46 -11.59
N ALA A 113 1.73 7.08 -11.29
CA ALA A 113 1.32 5.69 -11.35
C ALA A 113 -0.15 5.54 -11.74
N PHE A 114 -0.48 4.38 -12.29
CA PHE A 114 -1.85 3.98 -12.59
C PHE A 114 -2.01 2.46 -12.49
N VAL A 115 -3.23 2.03 -12.21
CA VAL A 115 -3.59 0.61 -12.18
C VAL A 115 -3.76 0.12 -13.62
N THR A 116 -2.93 -0.82 -14.02
CA THR A 116 -2.98 -1.46 -15.35
C THR A 116 -3.91 -2.65 -15.36
N SER A 117 -3.91 -3.43 -14.28
CA SER A 117 -4.81 -4.58 -14.08
C SER A 117 -5.02 -4.83 -12.59
N THR A 118 -5.83 -5.81 -12.26
CA THR A 118 -6.04 -6.19 -10.85
C THR A 118 -4.78 -6.72 -10.14
N THR A 119 -3.76 -7.09 -10.89
CA THR A 119 -2.47 -7.56 -10.37
C THR A 119 -1.31 -6.65 -10.68
N VAL A 120 -1.47 -5.64 -11.56
CA VAL A 120 -0.36 -4.82 -12.05
C VAL A 120 -0.65 -3.34 -11.84
N LEU A 121 0.28 -2.70 -11.16
CA LEU A 121 0.39 -1.25 -11.07
C LEU A 121 1.58 -0.83 -11.92
N THR A 122 1.36 0.10 -12.85
CA THR A 122 2.44 0.71 -13.64
C THR A 122 2.78 2.06 -13.06
N PHE A 123 4.06 2.36 -12.96
CA PHE A 123 4.54 3.67 -12.58
C PHE A 123 5.65 4.15 -13.51
N TYR A 124 5.79 5.44 -13.61
CA TYR A 124 6.72 6.06 -14.54
C TYR A 124 7.52 7.17 -13.88
N THR A 125 8.70 7.37 -14.43
CA THR A 125 9.62 8.44 -14.02
C THR A 125 9.98 9.28 -15.23
N SER A 126 9.99 10.58 -15.09
CA SER A 126 10.44 11.51 -16.12
C SER A 126 11.32 12.61 -15.52
N THR A 127 12.09 13.28 -16.37
CA THR A 127 12.74 14.54 -16.03
C THR A 127 11.68 15.63 -15.89
N TYR A 128 12.08 16.81 -15.36
CA TYR A 128 11.18 17.97 -15.29
C TYR A 128 10.73 18.49 -16.67
N LEU A 129 11.34 18.02 -17.76
CA LEU A 129 10.95 18.30 -19.15
C LEU A 129 10.06 17.20 -19.75
N ASP A 130 9.47 16.34 -18.91
CA ASP A 130 8.61 15.20 -19.30
C ASP A 130 9.28 14.18 -20.23
N VAL A 131 10.61 14.10 -20.19
CA VAL A 131 11.34 13.05 -20.91
C VAL A 131 11.48 11.83 -20.00
N ALA A 132 11.05 10.66 -20.46
CA ALA A 132 11.19 9.41 -19.75
C ALA A 132 12.65 9.19 -19.32
N ALA A 133 12.89 8.85 -18.06
CA ALA A 133 14.23 8.76 -17.51
C ALA A 133 14.39 7.56 -16.56
N ASP A 134 15.40 6.75 -16.81
CA ASP A 134 15.91 5.78 -15.85
C ASP A 134 16.78 6.49 -14.80
N THR A 135 17.18 5.75 -13.76
CA THR A 135 18.00 6.27 -12.63
C THR A 135 17.34 7.36 -11.79
N SER A 136 16.02 7.52 -11.93
CA SER A 136 15.26 8.51 -11.18
C SER A 136 14.81 8.03 -9.81
N LEU A 137 14.92 6.75 -9.54
CA LEU A 137 14.56 6.12 -8.28
C LEU A 137 15.84 5.96 -7.44
N ASP A 138 16.06 6.87 -6.52
CA ASP A 138 17.13 6.80 -5.55
C ASP A 138 16.51 6.88 -4.16
N SER A 139 16.39 5.73 -3.50
CA SER A 139 15.70 5.59 -2.22
C SER A 139 14.29 6.22 -2.22
N ALA A 140 13.60 6.11 -3.35
CA ALA A 140 12.26 6.65 -3.51
C ALA A 140 11.25 5.84 -2.70
N ASN A 141 10.32 6.50 -2.04
CA ASN A 141 9.24 5.82 -1.34
C ASN A 141 7.99 5.79 -2.22
N LEU A 142 7.51 4.59 -2.45
CA LEU A 142 6.24 4.29 -3.10
C LEU A 142 5.26 3.84 -2.03
N GLN A 143 4.24 4.65 -1.77
CA GLN A 143 3.14 4.28 -0.89
C GLN A 143 1.89 3.99 -1.69
N ILE A 144 1.27 2.85 -1.45
CA ILE A 144 0.04 2.42 -2.10
C ILE A 144 -1.02 2.23 -1.01
N THR A 145 -2.13 2.92 -1.15
CA THR A 145 -3.29 2.79 -0.27
C THR A 145 -4.45 2.19 -1.05
N ILE A 146 -5.00 1.10 -0.56
CA ILE A 146 -6.10 0.36 -1.21
C ILE A 146 -7.31 0.44 -0.29
N ILE A 147 -8.40 1.02 -0.77
CA ILE A 147 -9.68 1.07 -0.08
C ILE A 147 -10.40 -0.27 -0.26
N LYS A 148 -10.91 -0.83 0.81
CA LYS A 148 -11.68 -2.08 0.83
C LYS A 148 -13.09 -1.92 0.24
#